data_3bc46c11365033a6c65b4749103ecc8d
#
_entry.id   3bc46c11365033a6c65b4749103ecc8d
#
_cell.length_a   1.000
_cell.length_b   1.000
_cell.length_c   1.000
_cell.angle_alpha   90.00
_cell.angle_beta   90.00
_cell.angle_gamma   90.00
#
_symmetry.space_group_name_H-M   'P 1'
#
loop_
_entity.id
_entity.type
_entity.pdbx_description
1 polymer ?
#
loop_
_entity_poly.entity_id
_entity_poly.type
_entity_poly.pdbx_seq_one_letter_code
_entity_poly.pdbx_strand_id
1 'polypeptide(L)'
;MDCDIYGPSVPLMMGIREKPEISSAQKMIPLTSHGVKLMSMGFLLPGDEPVIWRGPMLMRTIQQFVMDVDWGKLDILLVDLPPGTGDAQLSLCQTVPLDGGVIVTTPQEASLGVVRKGIGMFEKVNVPILGIVENMSYFTAPNGDRVEIFGHGGGAKEAQNQGTPFLGEIPIFVEIREGGDSGVPVVVHDQESPPALAFSNLANKLREILL
;
A
#
# COMPACT_ATOMS: atom_id res chain seq x y z
N MET A 1 5.93 -5.65 -1.88
CA MET A 1 7.22 -4.93 -1.75
C MET A 1 6.95 -3.61 -1.05
N ASP A 2 7.54 -3.39 0.13
CA ASP A 2 7.38 -2.18 0.93
C ASP A 2 8.62 -1.30 0.74
N CYS A 3 8.41 -0.14 0.15
CA CYS A 3 9.44 0.85 -0.17
C CYS A 3 9.42 2.07 0.76
N ASP A 4 8.58 2.09 1.80
CA ASP A 4 8.59 3.16 2.78
C ASP A 4 9.82 3.00 3.70
N ILE A 5 10.63 4.05 3.70
CA ILE A 5 11.88 4.08 4.46
C ILE A 5 11.72 4.77 5.80
N TYR A 6 10.72 5.63 5.91
CA TYR A 6 10.49 6.44 7.10
C TYR A 6 9.61 5.74 8.12
N GLY A 7 8.73 4.86 7.65
CA GLY A 7 7.81 4.11 8.49
C GLY A 7 7.47 2.74 7.89
N PRO A 8 8.47 1.84 7.71
CA PRO A 8 8.26 0.54 7.07
C PRO A 8 7.42 -0.36 8.00
N SER A 9 6.12 -0.14 8.00
CA SER A 9 5.17 -0.80 8.92
C SER A 9 4.68 -2.16 8.43
N VAL A 10 4.85 -2.49 7.16
CA VAL A 10 4.31 -3.73 6.58
C VAL A 10 4.86 -5.00 7.26
N PRO A 11 6.14 -5.12 7.65
CA PRO A 11 6.62 -6.26 8.43
C PRO A 11 5.87 -6.48 9.74
N LEU A 12 5.66 -5.40 10.50
CA LEU A 12 4.89 -5.46 11.75
C LEU A 12 3.46 -5.93 11.49
N MET A 13 2.77 -5.30 10.53
CA MET A 13 1.38 -5.60 10.18
C MET A 13 1.20 -7.01 9.62
N MET A 14 2.26 -7.64 9.11
CA MET A 14 2.29 -9.00 8.60
C MET A 14 2.90 -10.01 9.60
N GLY A 15 3.24 -9.56 10.80
CA GLY A 15 3.78 -10.42 11.87
C GLY A 15 5.18 -10.98 11.60
N ILE A 16 6.00 -10.31 10.79
CA ILE A 16 7.34 -10.75 10.44
C ILE A 16 8.38 -9.95 11.24
N ARG A 17 9.28 -10.66 11.90
CA ARG A 17 10.39 -10.09 12.69
C ARG A 17 11.76 -10.56 12.22
N GLU A 18 11.79 -11.59 11.39
CA GLU A 18 13.01 -12.17 10.83
C GLU A 18 13.60 -11.26 9.75
N LYS A 19 14.88 -11.48 9.44
CA LYS A 19 15.55 -10.84 8.31
C LYS A 19 15.62 -11.80 7.13
N PRO A 20 15.54 -11.31 5.89
CA PRO A 20 15.69 -12.14 4.70
C PRO A 20 17.08 -12.73 4.60
N GLU A 21 17.16 -13.98 4.15
CA GLU A 21 18.41 -14.66 3.87
C GLU A 21 18.89 -14.37 2.43
N ILE A 22 20.17 -14.59 2.18
CA ILE A 22 20.77 -14.54 0.85
C ILE A 22 20.96 -15.98 0.35
N SER A 23 20.43 -16.27 -0.82
CA SER A 23 20.58 -17.57 -1.48
C SER A 23 22.02 -17.81 -1.97
N SER A 24 22.34 -19.06 -2.33
CA SER A 24 23.61 -19.40 -2.97
C SER A 24 23.81 -18.69 -4.33
N ALA A 25 22.73 -18.25 -4.97
CA ALA A 25 22.74 -17.45 -6.19
C ALA A 25 22.88 -15.93 -5.93
N GLN A 26 23.22 -15.53 -4.70
CA GLN A 26 23.35 -14.12 -4.28
C GLN A 26 22.06 -13.30 -4.43
N LYS A 27 20.90 -13.95 -4.36
CA LYS A 27 19.60 -13.30 -4.34
C LYS A 27 19.01 -13.26 -2.95
N MET A 28 18.29 -12.19 -2.61
CA MET A 28 17.51 -12.09 -1.38
C MET A 28 16.30 -13.02 -1.46
N ILE A 29 16.09 -13.83 -0.40
CA ILE A 29 14.94 -14.70 -0.30
C ILE A 29 13.82 -13.92 0.38
N PRO A 30 12.65 -13.68 -0.29
CA PRO A 30 11.56 -12.96 0.33
C PRO A 30 10.97 -13.78 1.49
N LEU A 31 10.62 -13.09 2.57
CA LEU A 31 9.91 -13.72 3.69
C LEU A 31 8.46 -13.97 3.30
N THR A 32 7.84 -14.97 3.89
CA THR A 32 6.44 -15.33 3.59
C THR A 32 5.62 -15.30 4.86
N SER A 33 4.53 -14.54 4.84
CA SER A 33 3.52 -14.52 5.89
C SER A 33 2.13 -14.54 5.29
N HIS A 34 1.23 -15.29 5.89
CA HIS A 34 -0.17 -15.43 5.44
C HIS A 34 -0.30 -15.74 3.94
N GLY A 35 0.65 -16.49 3.37
CA GLY A 35 0.68 -16.86 1.94
C GLY A 35 1.19 -15.75 1.01
N VAL A 36 1.63 -14.60 1.54
CA VAL A 36 2.16 -13.47 0.78
C VAL A 36 3.68 -13.38 0.94
N LYS A 37 4.40 -13.28 -0.18
CA LYS A 37 5.85 -13.00 -0.18
C LYS A 37 6.08 -11.52 0.10
N LEU A 38 7.00 -11.23 1.00
CA LEU A 38 7.28 -9.87 1.46
C LEU A 38 8.77 -9.54 1.40
N MET A 39 9.07 -8.36 0.87
CA MET A 39 10.36 -7.68 1.03
C MET A 39 10.06 -6.24 1.46
N SER A 40 10.78 -5.74 2.47
CA SER A 40 10.58 -4.41 3.04
C SER A 40 11.91 -3.71 3.31
N MET A 41 11.89 -2.40 3.15
CA MET A 41 13.00 -1.53 3.61
C MET A 41 13.26 -1.71 5.10
N GLY A 42 12.23 -2.04 5.90
CA GLY A 42 12.35 -2.32 7.33
C GLY A 42 13.28 -3.48 7.67
N PHE A 43 13.43 -4.46 6.80
CA PHE A 43 14.35 -5.58 7.02
C PHE A 43 15.83 -5.19 6.89
N LEU A 44 16.12 -4.09 6.21
CA LEU A 44 17.48 -3.60 5.97
C LEU A 44 17.93 -2.58 7.02
N LEU A 45 17.00 -2.12 7.87
CA LEU A 45 17.29 -1.13 8.89
C LEU A 45 17.93 -1.82 10.13
N PRO A 46 18.96 -1.21 10.73
CA PRO A 46 19.60 -1.73 11.96
C PRO A 46 18.78 -1.30 13.21
N GLY A 47 17.56 -1.85 13.37
CA GLY A 47 16.72 -1.52 14.53
C GLY A 47 16.17 -0.09 14.48
N ASP A 48 16.00 0.56 15.64
CA ASP A 48 15.40 1.90 15.80
C ASP A 48 16.37 3.06 15.52
N GLU A 49 17.56 2.78 15.03
CA GLU A 49 18.53 3.83 14.74
C GLU A 49 18.13 4.64 13.49
N PRO A 50 18.17 5.98 13.54
CA PRO A 50 17.85 6.80 12.39
C PRO A 50 18.90 6.63 11.29
N VAL A 51 18.50 6.07 10.17
CA VAL A 51 19.36 5.92 8.99
C VAL A 51 19.07 7.05 8.02
N ILE A 52 20.10 7.84 7.67
CA ILE A 52 19.97 8.89 6.67
C ILE A 52 20.18 8.27 5.28
N TRP A 53 19.06 8.01 4.60
CA TRP A 53 19.09 7.55 3.23
C TRP A 53 19.20 8.74 2.26
N ARG A 54 20.17 8.67 1.39
CA ARG A 54 20.25 9.61 0.26
C ARG A 54 19.45 9.05 -0.91
N GLY A 55 18.81 9.91 -1.69
CA GLY A 55 17.97 9.52 -2.82
C GLY A 55 18.58 8.44 -3.71
N PRO A 56 19.85 8.54 -4.18
CA PRO A 56 20.49 7.51 -4.99
C PRO A 56 20.64 6.14 -4.30
N MET A 57 20.82 6.10 -2.99
CA MET A 57 20.90 4.84 -2.23
C MET A 57 19.53 4.17 -2.16
N LEU A 58 18.49 4.95 -1.87
CA LEU A 58 17.12 4.49 -1.86
C LEU A 58 16.74 3.86 -3.20
N MET A 59 16.99 4.57 -4.28
CA MET A 59 16.71 4.09 -5.64
C MET A 59 17.42 2.79 -5.97
N ARG A 60 18.71 2.70 -5.61
CA ARG A 60 19.48 1.47 -5.81
C ARG A 60 18.89 0.29 -5.04
N THR A 61 18.47 0.50 -3.80
CA THR A 61 17.83 -0.56 -2.98
C THR A 61 16.49 -1.00 -3.57
N ILE A 62 15.67 -0.06 -4.02
CA ILE A 62 14.40 -0.37 -4.69
C ILE A 62 14.65 -1.20 -5.97
N GLN A 63 15.64 -0.81 -6.79
CA GLN A 63 16.03 -1.60 -7.96
C GLN A 63 16.48 -3.01 -7.56
N GLN A 64 17.24 -3.15 -6.48
CA GLN A 64 17.63 -4.46 -5.96
C GLN A 64 16.42 -5.29 -5.51
N PHE A 65 15.41 -4.67 -4.91
CA PHE A 65 14.18 -5.38 -4.53
C PHE A 65 13.43 -5.93 -5.76
N VAL A 66 13.47 -5.23 -6.87
CA VAL A 66 12.84 -5.70 -8.11
C VAL A 66 13.68 -6.80 -8.78
N MET A 67 15.01 -6.61 -8.86
CA MET A 67 15.90 -7.43 -9.70
C MET A 67 16.59 -8.57 -8.94
N ASP A 68 16.93 -8.36 -7.66
CA ASP A 68 17.80 -9.24 -6.89
C ASP A 68 17.06 -10.02 -5.79
N VAL A 69 15.74 -9.86 -5.68
CA VAL A 69 14.90 -10.72 -4.84
C VAL A 69 14.43 -11.92 -5.65
N ASP A 70 14.52 -13.11 -5.06
CA ASP A 70 13.98 -14.33 -5.67
C ASP A 70 12.47 -14.44 -5.44
N TRP A 71 11.73 -13.60 -6.13
CA TRP A 71 10.27 -13.60 -6.04
C TRP A 71 9.65 -14.91 -6.52
N GLY A 72 10.34 -15.64 -7.41
CA GLY A 72 9.78 -16.81 -8.07
C GLY A 72 8.54 -16.45 -8.90
N LYS A 73 7.57 -17.36 -8.98
CA LYS A 73 6.30 -17.08 -9.67
C LYS A 73 5.43 -16.17 -8.81
N LEU A 74 5.01 -15.05 -9.39
CA LEU A 74 4.03 -14.10 -8.83
C LEU A 74 2.87 -13.93 -9.81
N ASP A 75 1.67 -13.74 -9.28
CA ASP A 75 0.52 -13.31 -10.05
C ASP A 75 0.43 -11.78 -10.05
N ILE A 76 0.68 -11.14 -8.90
CA ILE A 76 0.66 -9.69 -8.72
C ILE A 76 1.80 -9.30 -7.78
N LEU A 77 2.52 -8.22 -8.10
CA LEU A 77 3.46 -7.55 -7.20
C LEU A 77 2.87 -6.20 -6.77
N LEU A 78 2.53 -6.08 -5.48
CA LEU A 78 2.14 -4.80 -4.90
C LEU A 78 3.39 -4.03 -4.45
N VAL A 79 3.45 -2.77 -4.81
CA VAL A 79 4.53 -1.85 -4.41
C VAL A 79 3.93 -0.77 -3.53
N ASP A 80 4.25 -0.82 -2.23
CA ASP A 80 3.88 0.22 -1.28
C ASP A 80 4.89 1.36 -1.36
N LEU A 81 4.43 2.50 -1.87
CA LEU A 81 5.28 3.66 -2.14
C LEU A 81 5.48 4.48 -0.85
N PRO A 82 6.66 5.08 -0.67
CA PRO A 82 6.84 6.04 0.41
C PRO A 82 5.89 7.24 0.27
N PRO A 83 5.56 7.95 1.36
CA PRO A 83 4.62 9.06 1.31
C PRO A 83 5.12 10.23 0.48
N GLY A 84 4.20 10.93 -0.17
CA GLY A 84 4.48 12.13 -0.94
C GLY A 84 4.56 11.92 -2.46
N THR A 85 5.05 12.94 -3.16
CA THR A 85 5.16 12.99 -4.63
C THR A 85 6.53 13.50 -5.08
N GLY A 86 7.56 13.16 -4.32
CA GLY A 86 8.93 13.63 -4.56
C GLY A 86 9.69 12.81 -5.60
N ASP A 87 10.96 13.15 -5.76
CA ASP A 87 11.84 12.53 -6.77
C ASP A 87 11.99 11.02 -6.56
N ALA A 88 11.90 10.53 -5.32
CA ALA A 88 12.02 9.11 -5.02
C ALA A 88 10.87 8.30 -5.63
N GLN A 89 9.63 8.75 -5.42
CA GLN A 89 8.43 8.12 -6.00
C GLN A 89 8.45 8.19 -7.53
N LEU A 90 8.78 9.37 -8.06
CA LEU A 90 8.87 9.58 -9.51
C LEU A 90 9.90 8.63 -10.13
N SER A 91 11.09 8.56 -9.55
CA SER A 91 12.17 7.71 -10.03
C SER A 91 11.81 6.22 -9.92
N LEU A 92 11.12 5.82 -8.83
CA LEU A 92 10.63 4.45 -8.68
C LEU A 92 9.66 4.09 -9.81
N CYS A 93 8.65 4.93 -10.04
CA CYS A 93 7.67 4.71 -11.10
C CYS A 93 8.30 4.69 -12.51
N GLN A 94 9.43 5.36 -12.71
CA GLN A 94 10.18 5.30 -13.97
C GLN A 94 11.05 4.05 -14.10
N THR A 95 11.44 3.45 -12.99
CA THR A 95 12.37 2.31 -12.96
C THR A 95 11.65 0.96 -12.96
N VAL A 96 10.51 0.90 -12.29
CA VAL A 96 9.68 -0.31 -12.19
C VAL A 96 8.58 -0.24 -13.24
N PRO A 97 8.45 -1.23 -14.12
CA PRO A 97 7.31 -1.30 -15.03
C PRO A 97 6.04 -1.55 -14.21
N LEU A 98 5.18 -0.54 -14.11
CA LEU A 98 3.93 -0.59 -13.35
C LEU A 98 2.75 -0.73 -14.31
N ASP A 99 1.89 -1.72 -14.06
CA ASP A 99 0.63 -1.88 -14.79
C ASP A 99 -0.39 -0.80 -14.40
N GLY A 100 -0.25 -0.21 -13.21
CA GLY A 100 -1.03 0.94 -12.77
C GLY A 100 -0.83 1.30 -11.31
N GLY A 101 -1.41 2.42 -10.91
CA GLY A 101 -1.39 2.95 -9.55
C GLY A 101 -2.79 2.96 -8.92
N VAL A 102 -2.86 2.62 -7.64
CA VAL A 102 -4.05 2.78 -6.80
C VAL A 102 -3.82 3.95 -5.87
N ILE A 103 -4.74 4.89 -5.86
CA ILE A 103 -4.71 6.04 -4.97
C ILE A 103 -5.54 5.74 -3.73
N VAL A 104 -4.94 5.89 -2.55
CA VAL A 104 -5.63 5.77 -1.26
C VAL A 104 -5.72 7.15 -0.62
N THR A 105 -6.92 7.55 -0.22
CA THR A 105 -7.18 8.86 0.41
C THR A 105 -8.17 8.73 1.56
N THR A 106 -8.27 9.78 2.35
CA THR A 106 -9.36 9.98 3.31
C THR A 106 -10.31 11.08 2.77
N PRO A 107 -11.56 11.22 3.26
CA PRO A 107 -12.55 12.10 2.64
C PRO A 107 -12.24 13.60 2.68
N GLN A 108 -11.41 14.07 3.63
CA GLN A 108 -11.20 15.51 3.86
C GLN A 108 -10.35 16.18 2.76
N GLU A 109 -10.63 17.45 2.49
CA GLU A 109 -10.00 18.23 1.43
C GLU A 109 -8.46 18.31 1.54
N ALA A 110 -7.91 18.29 2.75
CA ALA A 110 -6.46 18.27 2.94
C ALA A 110 -5.80 17.04 2.30
N SER A 111 -6.40 15.87 2.42
CA SER A 111 -5.94 14.62 1.80
C SER A 111 -6.14 14.65 0.28
N LEU A 112 -7.28 15.14 -0.19
CA LEU A 112 -7.58 15.26 -1.62
C LEU A 112 -6.59 16.16 -2.35
N GLY A 113 -6.09 17.21 -1.70
CA GLY A 113 -5.02 18.06 -2.23
C GLY A 113 -3.70 17.29 -2.49
N VAL A 114 -3.38 16.30 -1.66
CA VAL A 114 -2.22 15.42 -1.86
C VAL A 114 -2.48 14.41 -2.98
N VAL A 115 -3.69 13.85 -3.01
CA VAL A 115 -4.15 12.91 -4.07
C VAL A 115 -3.98 13.52 -5.46
N ARG A 116 -4.45 14.75 -5.67
CA ARG A 116 -4.31 15.44 -6.97
C ARG A 116 -2.86 15.56 -7.43
N LYS A 117 -1.92 15.78 -6.49
CA LYS A 117 -0.49 15.78 -6.80
C LYS A 117 0.02 14.38 -7.15
N GLY A 118 -0.44 13.35 -6.46
CA GLY A 118 -0.11 11.96 -6.74
C GLY A 118 -0.58 11.52 -8.13
N ILE A 119 -1.82 11.85 -8.49
CA ILE A 119 -2.37 11.60 -9.83
C ILE A 119 -1.50 12.28 -10.90
N GLY A 120 -1.22 13.57 -10.76
CA GLY A 120 -0.36 14.30 -11.70
C GLY A 120 1.07 13.76 -11.77
N MET A 121 1.58 13.09 -10.74
CA MET A 121 2.85 12.39 -10.78
C MET A 121 2.75 11.12 -11.66
N PHE A 122 1.75 10.28 -11.46
CA PHE A 122 1.53 9.07 -12.27
C PHE A 122 1.31 9.40 -13.74
N GLU A 123 0.55 10.46 -14.04
CA GLU A 123 0.35 10.95 -15.40
C GLU A 123 1.67 11.32 -16.09
N LYS A 124 2.58 12.03 -15.38
CA LYS A 124 3.90 12.43 -15.90
C LYS A 124 4.79 11.24 -16.27
N VAL A 125 4.61 10.10 -15.64
CA VAL A 125 5.38 8.87 -15.90
C VAL A 125 4.60 7.84 -16.71
N ASN A 126 3.44 8.21 -17.24
CA ASN A 126 2.55 7.37 -18.04
C ASN A 126 2.11 6.09 -17.33
N VAL A 127 1.92 6.13 -16.01
CA VAL A 127 1.35 5.04 -15.23
C VAL A 127 -0.16 5.27 -15.10
N PRO A 128 -1.00 4.36 -15.59
CA PRO A 128 -2.45 4.52 -15.50
C PRO A 128 -2.94 4.46 -14.05
N ILE A 129 -3.99 5.24 -13.73
CA ILE A 129 -4.65 5.16 -12.43
C ILE A 129 -5.73 4.07 -12.50
N LEU A 130 -5.56 3.01 -11.74
CA LEU A 130 -6.52 1.90 -11.66
C LEU A 130 -7.77 2.29 -10.87
N GLY A 131 -7.64 3.24 -9.95
CA GLY A 131 -8.75 3.80 -9.22
C GLY A 131 -8.38 4.45 -7.90
N ILE A 132 -9.40 5.02 -7.24
CA ILE A 132 -9.30 5.68 -5.94
C ILE A 132 -10.04 4.87 -4.89
N VAL A 133 -9.41 4.68 -3.72
CA VAL A 133 -9.97 4.09 -2.51
C VAL A 133 -10.14 5.19 -1.47
N GLU A 134 -11.33 5.30 -0.88
CA GLU A 134 -11.56 6.17 0.27
C GLU A 134 -11.39 5.36 1.56
N ASN A 135 -10.28 5.57 2.25
CA ASN A 135 -9.98 4.96 3.54
C ASN A 135 -10.51 5.84 4.69
N MET A 136 -10.81 5.23 5.83
CA MET A 136 -11.39 5.90 6.99
C MET A 136 -12.66 6.69 6.63
N SER A 137 -13.47 6.13 5.72
CA SER A 137 -14.62 6.83 5.12
C SER A 137 -15.70 7.17 6.14
N TYR A 138 -15.96 6.28 7.09
CA TYR A 138 -16.90 6.51 8.20
C TYR A 138 -16.64 5.54 9.34
N PHE A 139 -17.27 5.81 10.48
CA PHE A 139 -17.33 4.93 11.64
C PHE A 139 -18.78 4.53 11.88
N THR A 140 -19.05 3.27 12.17
CA THR A 140 -20.36 2.82 12.62
C THR A 140 -20.39 2.80 14.15
N ALA A 141 -21.19 3.68 14.74
CA ALA A 141 -21.35 3.76 16.18
C ALA A 141 -22.09 2.51 16.74
N PRO A 142 -21.99 2.20 18.06
CA PRO A 142 -22.63 1.03 18.66
C PRO A 142 -24.15 0.98 18.49
N ASN A 143 -24.80 2.13 18.30
CA ASN A 143 -26.24 2.24 18.03
C ASN A 143 -26.60 2.05 16.55
N GLY A 144 -25.61 1.77 15.68
CA GLY A 144 -25.77 1.58 14.24
C GLY A 144 -25.69 2.85 13.41
N ASP A 145 -25.54 4.03 14.01
CA ASP A 145 -25.43 5.29 13.26
C ASP A 145 -24.09 5.39 12.54
N ARG A 146 -24.13 5.87 11.30
CA ARG A 146 -22.95 6.22 10.53
C ARG A 146 -22.43 7.60 10.94
N VAL A 147 -21.18 7.67 11.38
CA VAL A 147 -20.50 8.90 11.79
C VAL A 147 -19.37 9.21 10.81
N GLU A 148 -19.45 10.34 10.15
CA GLU A 148 -18.50 10.78 9.13
C GLU A 148 -17.38 11.64 9.75
N ILE A 149 -16.45 10.99 10.44
CA ILE A 149 -15.41 11.66 11.25
C ILE A 149 -14.55 12.60 10.41
N PHE A 150 -14.23 12.21 9.16
CA PHE A 150 -13.38 12.97 8.26
C PHE A 150 -14.15 13.59 7.08
N GLY A 151 -15.48 13.65 7.15
CA GLY A 151 -16.35 14.06 6.05
C GLY A 151 -16.82 12.89 5.21
N HIS A 152 -17.41 13.16 4.05
CA HIS A 152 -18.08 12.16 3.24
C HIS A 152 -17.81 12.30 1.75
N GLY A 153 -17.54 11.17 1.09
CA GLY A 153 -17.57 11.05 -0.38
C GLY A 153 -16.51 11.85 -1.12
N GLY A 154 -15.48 12.35 -0.43
CA GLY A 154 -14.40 13.11 -1.06
C GLY A 154 -13.65 12.30 -2.10
N GLY A 155 -13.32 11.03 -1.79
CA GLY A 155 -12.66 10.12 -2.72
C GLY A 155 -13.51 9.78 -3.95
N ALA A 156 -14.80 9.53 -3.76
CA ALA A 156 -15.72 9.27 -4.86
C ALA A 156 -15.87 10.48 -5.79
N LYS A 157 -15.99 11.68 -5.20
CA LYS A 157 -16.04 12.93 -5.96
C LYS A 157 -14.75 13.19 -6.74
N GLU A 158 -13.60 12.93 -6.10
CA GLU A 158 -12.31 13.10 -6.78
C GLU A 158 -12.16 12.10 -7.93
N ALA A 159 -12.56 10.83 -7.75
CA ALA A 159 -12.57 9.83 -8.80
C ALA A 159 -13.42 10.29 -10.01
N GLN A 160 -14.59 10.84 -9.75
CA GLN A 160 -15.45 11.42 -10.81
C GLN A 160 -14.77 12.60 -11.53
N ASN A 161 -14.13 13.51 -10.77
CA ASN A 161 -13.44 14.67 -11.34
C ASN A 161 -12.27 14.27 -12.23
N GLN A 162 -11.58 13.20 -11.88
CA GLN A 162 -10.40 12.68 -12.60
C GLN A 162 -10.78 11.68 -13.70
N GLY A 163 -12.05 11.31 -13.84
CA GLY A 163 -12.49 10.30 -14.80
C GLY A 163 -11.92 8.91 -14.54
N THR A 164 -11.59 8.60 -13.28
CA THR A 164 -10.99 7.33 -12.86
C THR A 164 -11.97 6.50 -12.02
N PRO A 165 -11.85 5.15 -11.98
CA PRO A 165 -12.74 4.32 -11.17
C PRO A 165 -12.72 4.66 -9.68
N PHE A 166 -13.87 4.64 -9.03
CA PHE A 166 -13.97 4.61 -7.57
C PHE A 166 -14.03 3.15 -7.10
N LEU A 167 -12.96 2.70 -6.44
CA LEU A 167 -12.81 1.30 -6.05
C LEU A 167 -13.63 0.94 -4.82
N GLY A 168 -13.86 1.91 -3.93
CA GLY A 168 -14.73 1.72 -2.76
C GLY A 168 -14.29 2.47 -1.52
N GLU A 169 -15.03 2.23 -0.46
CA GLU A 169 -14.83 2.78 0.88
C GLU A 169 -14.29 1.70 1.81
N ILE A 170 -13.33 2.06 2.65
CA ILE A 170 -12.90 1.27 3.81
C ILE A 170 -13.30 2.06 5.06
N PRO A 171 -14.29 1.61 5.81
CA PRO A 171 -14.69 2.24 7.05
C PRO A 171 -13.64 2.12 8.15
N ILE A 172 -13.81 2.91 9.21
CA ILE A 172 -12.98 2.80 10.42
C ILE A 172 -13.46 1.60 11.23
N PHE A 173 -12.58 0.62 11.41
CA PHE A 173 -12.81 -0.55 12.27
C PHE A 173 -11.66 -0.70 13.26
N VAL A 174 -11.98 -0.98 14.52
CA VAL A 174 -10.97 -1.22 15.57
C VAL A 174 -10.14 -2.48 15.21
N GLU A 175 -10.78 -3.47 14.65
CA GLU A 175 -10.21 -4.75 14.26
C GLU A 175 -9.11 -4.61 13.20
N ILE A 176 -9.18 -3.61 12.32
CA ILE A 176 -8.11 -3.32 11.35
C ILE A 176 -6.83 -2.90 12.09
N ARG A 177 -6.96 -1.99 13.07
CA ARG A 177 -5.83 -1.55 13.91
C ARG A 177 -5.27 -2.71 14.73
N GLU A 178 -6.14 -3.44 15.44
CA GLU A 178 -5.72 -4.57 16.28
C GLU A 178 -5.04 -5.67 15.48
N GLY A 179 -5.56 -5.98 14.30
CA GLY A 179 -4.96 -6.92 13.36
C GLY A 179 -3.57 -6.46 12.91
N GLY A 180 -3.42 -5.19 12.55
CA GLY A 180 -2.13 -4.60 12.18
C GLY A 180 -1.11 -4.63 13.32
N ASP A 181 -1.52 -4.27 14.54
CA ASP A 181 -0.65 -4.26 15.72
C ASP A 181 -0.22 -5.68 16.14
N SER A 182 -1.07 -6.67 15.95
CA SER A 182 -0.80 -8.07 16.30
C SER A 182 -0.08 -8.86 15.20
N GLY A 183 0.04 -8.30 14.00
CA GLY A 183 0.62 -8.99 12.84
C GLY A 183 -0.28 -10.04 12.21
N VAL A 184 -1.57 -9.99 12.49
CA VAL A 184 -2.59 -10.86 11.89
C VAL A 184 -3.64 -9.99 11.19
N PRO A 185 -3.48 -9.68 9.89
CA PRO A 185 -4.42 -8.83 9.17
C PRO A 185 -5.87 -9.30 9.28
N VAL A 186 -6.80 -8.37 9.36
CA VAL A 186 -8.23 -8.66 9.55
C VAL A 186 -8.79 -9.63 8.51
N VAL A 187 -8.30 -9.58 7.28
CA VAL A 187 -8.68 -10.51 6.19
C VAL A 187 -8.20 -11.96 6.40
N VAL A 188 -7.25 -12.16 7.32
CA VAL A 188 -6.76 -13.49 7.72
C VAL A 188 -7.49 -13.97 8.96
N HIS A 189 -7.77 -13.05 9.89
CA HIS A 189 -8.36 -13.38 11.18
C HIS A 189 -9.83 -13.83 11.06
N ASP A 190 -10.64 -13.08 10.32
CA ASP A 190 -12.06 -13.36 10.08
C ASP A 190 -12.49 -12.85 8.71
N GLN A 191 -12.54 -13.76 7.73
CA GLN A 191 -12.83 -13.45 6.33
C GLN A 191 -14.27 -12.99 6.08
N GLU A 192 -15.20 -13.32 6.98
CA GLU A 192 -16.61 -12.94 6.89
C GLU A 192 -16.93 -11.63 7.64
N SER A 193 -15.97 -11.07 8.36
CA SER A 193 -16.15 -9.81 9.06
C SER A 193 -16.38 -8.64 8.10
N PRO A 194 -17.16 -7.61 8.50
CA PRO A 194 -17.39 -6.43 7.68
C PRO A 194 -16.10 -5.75 7.18
N PRO A 195 -15.03 -5.57 7.99
CA PRO A 195 -13.76 -5.05 7.48
C PRO A 195 -13.10 -5.96 6.45
N ALA A 196 -13.09 -7.29 6.65
CA ALA A 196 -12.51 -8.22 5.69
C ALA A 196 -13.27 -8.20 4.36
N LEU A 197 -14.58 -8.13 4.39
CA LEU A 197 -15.42 -8.02 3.19
C LEU A 197 -15.17 -6.70 2.43
N ALA A 198 -14.92 -5.59 3.13
CA ALA A 198 -14.56 -4.32 2.48
C ALA A 198 -13.25 -4.45 1.67
N PHE A 199 -12.21 -5.05 2.25
CA PHE A 199 -10.95 -5.33 1.54
C PHE A 199 -11.12 -6.34 0.42
N SER A 200 -11.91 -7.40 0.62
CA SER A 200 -12.18 -8.43 -0.41
C SER A 200 -12.90 -7.84 -1.62
N ASN A 201 -13.86 -6.95 -1.41
CA ASN A 201 -14.56 -6.26 -2.49
C ASN A 201 -13.61 -5.36 -3.29
N LEU A 202 -12.71 -4.64 -2.61
CA LEU A 202 -11.67 -3.85 -3.25
C LEU A 202 -10.74 -4.73 -4.09
N ALA A 203 -10.25 -5.84 -3.52
CA ALA A 203 -9.36 -6.78 -4.20
C ALA A 203 -10.02 -7.40 -5.44
N ASN A 204 -11.30 -7.75 -5.38
CA ASN A 204 -12.04 -8.28 -6.52
C ASN A 204 -12.14 -7.27 -7.67
N LYS A 205 -12.45 -6.00 -7.38
CA LYS A 205 -12.46 -4.95 -8.40
C LYS A 205 -11.10 -4.76 -9.06
N LEU A 206 -10.02 -4.74 -8.28
CA LEU A 206 -8.67 -4.64 -8.81
C LEU A 206 -8.30 -5.84 -9.68
N ARG A 207 -8.70 -7.04 -9.26
CA ARG A 207 -8.49 -8.26 -10.06
C ARG A 207 -9.21 -8.20 -11.40
N GLU A 208 -10.44 -7.69 -11.46
CA GLU A 208 -11.20 -7.52 -12.71
C GLU A 208 -10.57 -6.50 -13.67
N ILE A 209 -9.82 -5.52 -13.14
CA ILE A 209 -9.11 -4.53 -13.94
C ILE A 209 -7.79 -5.08 -14.47
N LEU A 210 -7.10 -5.93 -13.70
CA LEU A 210 -5.72 -6.36 -13.97
C LEU A 210 -5.62 -7.72 -14.69
N LEU A 211 -6.62 -8.60 -14.52
CA LEU A 211 -6.62 -9.97 -15.00
C LEU A 211 -7.83 -10.28 -15.87
#